data_62d194467dc26a0acb3d1f8a1beb33e4
#
_entry.id   62d194467dc26a0acb3d1f8a1beb33e4
#
_cell.length_a   1.000
_cell.length_b   1.000
_cell.length_c   1.000
_cell.angle_alpha   90.00
_cell.angle_beta   90.00
_cell.angle_gamma   90.00
#
_symmetry.space_group_name_H-M   'P 1'
#
loop_
_entity.id
_entity.type
_entity.pdbx_description
1 polymer ?
#
loop_
_entity_poly.entity_id
_entity_poly.type
_entity_poly.pdbx_seq_one_letter_code
_entity_poly.pdbx_strand_id
1 'polypeptide(L)'
;MSKATTAKTRLKFDEINGIIAAFQATGNVEQLTDSVLDLLIIGYVWGVLDVGDTEGKYIEPDADAMRETIYKKIAGENFEDRLQEYGEARDIDSIIRVAETELHRVYNTAVVDTAAREGMAYKTWHTMLDDKVREEHTWLEGVEVPIDADFYIGDASAPAPGMFGVPELDINCRCYITVSGEKE
;
A
#
# COMPACT_ATOMS: atom_id res chain seq x y z
N MET A 1 5.00 8.67 -21.10
CA MET A 1 4.98 8.87 -19.64
C MET A 1 5.65 7.68 -19.01
N SER A 2 6.57 7.84 -18.06
CA SER A 2 7.26 6.69 -17.45
C SER A 2 6.27 5.91 -16.58
N LYS A 3 6.41 4.57 -16.50
CA LYS A 3 5.57 3.67 -15.68
C LYS A 3 5.55 4.11 -14.19
N ALA A 4 6.66 4.64 -13.69
CA ALA A 4 6.78 5.22 -12.35
C ALA A 4 5.86 6.43 -12.10
N THR A 5 5.54 7.21 -13.14
CA THR A 5 4.62 8.35 -13.03
C THR A 5 3.18 7.88 -12.82
N THR A 6 2.79 6.70 -13.36
CA THR A 6 1.43 6.17 -13.24
C THR A 6 1.13 5.71 -11.81
N ALA A 7 2.02 4.92 -11.19
CA ALA A 7 1.88 4.49 -9.80
C ALA A 7 1.85 5.70 -8.83
N LYS A 8 2.78 6.65 -9.02
CA LYS A 8 2.87 7.89 -8.25
C LYS A 8 1.60 8.75 -8.32
N THR A 9 0.88 8.69 -9.46
CA THR A 9 -0.33 9.50 -9.71
C THR A 9 -1.59 8.81 -9.16
N ARG A 10 -1.62 7.47 -9.13
CA ARG A 10 -2.80 6.72 -8.67
C ARG A 10 -2.98 6.75 -7.15
N LEU A 11 -1.90 6.68 -6.37
CA LEU A 11 -1.97 6.81 -4.91
C LEU A 11 -2.14 8.28 -4.49
N LYS A 12 -3.25 8.88 -4.90
CA LYS A 12 -3.62 10.22 -4.46
C LYS A 12 -4.39 10.11 -3.14
N PHE A 13 -3.90 10.81 -2.13
CA PHE A 13 -4.53 10.86 -0.81
C PHE A 13 -5.66 11.90 -0.70
N ASP A 14 -6.06 12.53 -1.81
CA ASP A 14 -7.12 13.53 -1.84
C ASP A 14 -8.47 12.95 -1.37
N GLU A 15 -8.73 11.67 -1.64
CA GLU A 15 -9.90 10.94 -1.21
C GLU A 15 -9.97 10.83 0.32
N ILE A 16 -8.83 10.65 1.00
CA ILE A 16 -8.76 10.58 2.46
C ILE A 16 -9.27 11.87 3.10
N ASN A 17 -8.92 13.03 2.54
CA ASN A 17 -9.41 14.31 3.04
C ASN A 17 -10.95 14.40 2.99
N GLY A 18 -11.56 13.87 1.93
CA GLY A 18 -13.03 13.80 1.81
C GLY A 18 -13.67 12.90 2.85
N ILE A 19 -13.08 11.71 3.09
CA ILE A 19 -13.51 10.76 4.13
C ILE A 19 -13.44 11.42 5.52
N ILE A 20 -12.32 12.07 5.82
CA ILE A 20 -12.12 12.75 7.09
C ILE A 20 -13.11 13.89 7.29
N ALA A 21 -13.35 14.72 6.27
CA ALA A 21 -14.34 15.80 6.36
C ALA A 21 -15.76 15.27 6.65
N ALA A 22 -16.15 14.18 6.01
CA ALA A 22 -17.43 13.52 6.25
C ALA A 22 -17.52 12.96 7.69
N PHE A 23 -16.46 12.33 8.18
CA PHE A 23 -16.40 11.83 9.55
C PHE A 23 -16.43 12.96 10.58
N GLN A 24 -15.70 14.05 10.38
CA GLN A 24 -15.73 15.21 11.27
C GLN A 24 -17.13 15.83 11.38
N ALA A 25 -17.89 15.81 10.28
CA ALA A 25 -19.25 16.32 10.25
C ALA A 25 -20.26 15.41 10.97
N THR A 26 -20.12 14.10 10.86
CA THR A 26 -21.10 13.12 11.35
C THR A 26 -20.69 12.43 12.64
N GLY A 27 -19.40 12.18 12.85
CA GLY A 27 -18.88 11.33 13.91
C GLY A 27 -19.26 9.85 13.77
N ASN A 28 -19.72 9.44 12.58
CA ASN A 28 -20.17 8.06 12.33
C ASN A 28 -18.97 7.17 12.00
N VAL A 29 -18.56 6.32 12.96
CA VAL A 29 -17.42 5.42 12.83
C VAL A 29 -17.68 4.30 11.82
N GLU A 30 -18.91 3.78 11.74
CA GLU A 30 -19.29 2.77 10.75
C GLU A 30 -19.11 3.32 9.32
N GLN A 31 -19.63 4.51 9.05
CA GLN A 31 -19.46 5.17 7.75
C GLN A 31 -17.98 5.47 7.44
N LEU A 32 -17.18 5.85 8.45
CA LEU A 32 -15.74 6.04 8.30
C LEU A 32 -15.07 4.74 7.85
N THR A 33 -15.37 3.64 8.54
CA THR A 33 -14.79 2.32 8.26
C THR A 33 -15.17 1.82 6.87
N ASP A 34 -16.43 1.95 6.47
CA ASP A 34 -16.90 1.60 5.12
C ASP A 34 -16.18 2.41 4.04
N SER A 35 -16.04 3.73 4.26
CA SER A 35 -15.36 4.60 3.29
C SER A 35 -13.87 4.29 3.15
N VAL A 36 -13.20 3.92 4.25
CA VAL A 36 -11.80 3.46 4.20
C VAL A 36 -11.71 2.09 3.53
N LEU A 37 -12.65 1.17 3.80
CA LEU A 37 -12.71 -0.12 3.10
C LEU A 37 -12.79 0.05 1.57
N ASP A 38 -13.69 0.91 1.11
CA ASP A 38 -13.82 1.23 -0.32
C ASP A 38 -12.50 1.75 -0.90
N LEU A 39 -11.81 2.62 -0.16
CA LEU A 39 -10.50 3.14 -0.55
C LEU A 39 -9.44 2.02 -0.65
N LEU A 40 -9.43 1.07 0.29
CA LEU A 40 -8.50 -0.07 0.28
C LEU A 40 -8.79 -1.03 -0.89
N ILE A 41 -10.06 -1.28 -1.20
CA ILE A 41 -10.47 -2.05 -2.38
C ILE A 41 -9.94 -1.39 -3.66
N ILE A 42 -10.12 -0.09 -3.81
CA ILE A 42 -9.60 0.68 -4.94
C ILE A 42 -8.06 0.59 -4.99
N GLY A 43 -7.38 0.71 -3.85
CA GLY A 43 -5.93 0.57 -3.77
C GLY A 43 -5.43 -0.79 -4.24
N TYR A 44 -6.09 -1.87 -3.83
CA TYR A 44 -5.79 -3.23 -4.30
C TYR A 44 -5.95 -3.36 -5.82
N VAL A 45 -7.11 -2.93 -6.33
CA VAL A 45 -7.40 -2.97 -7.77
C VAL A 45 -6.35 -2.20 -8.58
N TRP A 46 -5.93 -1.03 -8.10
CA TRP A 46 -4.86 -0.26 -8.77
C TRP A 46 -3.52 -1.02 -8.80
N GLY A 47 -3.15 -1.70 -7.72
CA GLY A 47 -1.95 -2.53 -7.70
C GLY A 47 -1.99 -3.64 -8.76
N VAL A 48 -3.13 -4.33 -8.90
CA VAL A 48 -3.34 -5.35 -9.93
C VAL A 48 -3.26 -4.75 -11.34
N LEU A 49 -3.92 -3.60 -11.57
CA LEU A 49 -3.93 -2.93 -12.87
C LEU A 49 -2.53 -2.43 -13.28
N ASP A 50 -1.71 -1.97 -12.35
CA ASP A 50 -0.34 -1.53 -12.66
C ASP A 50 0.55 -2.69 -13.12
N VAL A 51 0.35 -3.90 -12.59
CA VAL A 51 1.00 -5.12 -13.12
C VAL A 51 0.46 -5.43 -14.52
N GLY A 52 -0.85 -5.39 -14.74
CA GLY A 52 -1.47 -5.60 -16.04
C GLY A 52 -0.99 -4.60 -17.10
N ASP A 53 -0.86 -3.33 -16.73
CA ASP A 53 -0.32 -2.27 -17.62
C ASP A 53 1.16 -2.56 -17.99
N THR A 54 1.92 -3.17 -17.08
CA THR A 54 3.32 -3.58 -17.35
C THR A 54 3.37 -4.71 -18.37
N GLU A 55 2.46 -5.68 -18.26
CA GLU A 55 2.33 -6.83 -19.17
C GLU A 55 1.56 -6.50 -20.46
N GLY A 56 0.92 -5.34 -20.53
CA GLY A 56 0.06 -4.98 -21.68
C GLY A 56 -1.21 -5.81 -21.77
N LYS A 57 -1.71 -6.34 -20.65
CA LYS A 57 -2.92 -7.16 -20.55
C LYS A 57 -3.81 -6.75 -19.39
N TYR A 58 -5.08 -7.11 -19.45
CA TYR A 58 -5.97 -6.99 -18.29
C TYR A 58 -5.77 -8.21 -17.38
N ILE A 59 -5.61 -7.93 -16.09
CA ILE A 59 -5.58 -8.94 -15.03
C ILE A 59 -6.79 -8.71 -14.15
N GLU A 60 -7.59 -9.76 -13.94
CA GLU A 60 -8.75 -9.69 -13.07
C GLU A 60 -8.30 -9.74 -11.60
N PRO A 61 -8.74 -8.79 -10.74
CA PRO A 61 -8.47 -8.84 -9.32
C PRO A 61 -9.05 -10.10 -8.66
N ASP A 62 -8.23 -10.80 -7.89
CA ASP A 62 -8.64 -11.95 -7.10
C ASP A 62 -9.34 -11.47 -5.81
N ALA A 63 -10.64 -11.77 -5.68
CA ALA A 63 -11.47 -11.30 -4.58
C ALA A 63 -11.06 -11.91 -3.22
N ASP A 64 -10.61 -13.16 -3.21
CA ASP A 64 -10.19 -13.83 -1.97
C ASP A 64 -8.83 -13.28 -1.50
N ALA A 65 -7.87 -13.14 -2.40
CA ALA A 65 -6.57 -12.53 -2.11
C ALA A 65 -6.71 -11.06 -1.70
N MET A 66 -7.61 -10.32 -2.33
CA MET A 66 -7.92 -8.93 -1.95
C MET A 66 -8.45 -8.88 -0.51
N ARG A 67 -9.42 -9.73 -0.17
CA ARG A 67 -9.99 -9.79 1.17
C ARG A 67 -8.94 -10.16 2.21
N GLU A 68 -8.13 -11.19 1.96
CA GLU A 68 -7.04 -11.59 2.84
C GLU A 68 -6.05 -10.45 3.07
N THR A 69 -5.67 -9.74 2.01
CA THR A 69 -4.77 -8.60 2.08
C THR A 69 -5.35 -7.46 2.91
N ILE A 70 -6.59 -7.05 2.67
CA ILE A 70 -7.23 -5.91 3.35
C ILE A 70 -7.39 -6.20 4.84
N TYR A 71 -7.88 -7.40 5.20
CA TYR A 71 -8.19 -7.76 6.58
C TYR A 71 -7.02 -8.38 7.35
N LYS A 72 -5.81 -8.36 6.78
CA LYS A 72 -4.61 -8.86 7.45
C LYS A 72 -4.37 -8.12 8.76
N LYS A 73 -4.19 -8.88 9.84
CA LYS A 73 -3.85 -8.31 11.15
C LYS A 73 -2.35 -8.02 11.25
N ILE A 74 -2.03 -6.81 11.66
CA ILE A 74 -0.68 -6.37 11.98
C ILE A 74 -0.63 -6.07 13.47
N ALA A 75 0.28 -6.72 14.19
CA ALA A 75 0.35 -6.63 15.65
C ALA A 75 -0.97 -7.01 16.38
N GLY A 76 -1.76 -7.91 15.78
CA GLY A 76 -3.01 -8.40 16.36
C GLY A 76 -4.27 -7.65 15.93
N GLU A 77 -4.16 -6.52 15.24
CA GLU A 77 -5.27 -5.67 14.81
C GLU A 77 -5.29 -5.48 13.29
N ASN A 78 -6.47 -5.35 12.70
CA ASN A 78 -6.65 -4.91 11.33
C ASN A 78 -7.02 -3.41 11.27
N PHE A 79 -7.31 -2.91 10.08
CA PHE A 79 -7.68 -1.51 9.90
C PHE A 79 -8.99 -1.13 10.61
N GLU A 80 -9.98 -2.05 10.65
CA GLU A 80 -11.28 -1.81 11.30
C GLU A 80 -11.12 -1.65 12.82
N ASP A 81 -10.35 -2.55 13.46
CA ASP A 81 -10.08 -2.51 14.90
C ASP A 81 -9.49 -1.14 15.28
N ARG A 82 -8.53 -0.64 14.49
CA ARG A 82 -7.86 0.66 14.72
C ARG A 82 -8.77 1.85 14.42
N LEU A 83 -9.57 1.80 13.35
CA LEU A 83 -10.52 2.87 13.03
C LEU A 83 -11.64 2.97 14.06
N GLN A 84 -12.07 1.85 14.64
CA GLN A 84 -13.04 1.84 15.74
C GLN A 84 -12.47 2.59 16.95
N GLU A 85 -11.26 2.24 17.40
CA GLU A 85 -10.60 2.88 18.54
C GLU A 85 -10.41 4.39 18.32
N TYR A 86 -9.76 4.77 17.22
CA TYR A 86 -9.44 6.17 16.95
C TYR A 86 -10.66 6.99 16.54
N GLY A 87 -11.67 6.36 15.92
CA GLY A 87 -12.93 6.99 15.58
C GLY A 87 -13.74 7.34 16.83
N GLU A 88 -13.85 6.43 17.79
CA GLU A 88 -14.49 6.70 19.10
C GLU A 88 -13.78 7.81 19.88
N ALA A 89 -12.44 7.81 19.84
CA ALA A 89 -11.60 8.86 20.43
C ALA A 89 -11.61 10.18 19.64
N ARG A 90 -12.13 10.19 18.42
CA ARG A 90 -12.05 11.32 17.46
C ARG A 90 -10.61 11.79 17.19
N ASP A 91 -9.66 10.88 17.21
CA ASP A 91 -8.26 11.12 16.91
C ASP A 91 -8.04 11.14 15.38
N ILE A 92 -8.25 12.32 14.79
CA ILE A 92 -8.19 12.54 13.35
C ILE A 92 -6.82 12.19 12.77
N ASP A 93 -5.75 12.56 13.46
CA ASP A 93 -4.38 12.31 12.98
C ASP A 93 -4.07 10.82 12.91
N SER A 94 -4.52 10.05 13.89
CA SER A 94 -4.38 8.59 13.88
C SER A 94 -5.26 7.92 12.83
N ILE A 95 -6.48 8.41 12.60
CA ILE A 95 -7.36 7.92 11.52
C ILE A 95 -6.70 8.13 10.15
N ILE A 96 -6.18 9.33 9.87
CA ILE A 96 -5.45 9.63 8.62
C ILE A 96 -4.28 8.67 8.46
N ARG A 97 -3.48 8.51 9.51
CA ARG A 97 -2.30 7.63 9.52
C ARG A 97 -2.66 6.19 9.22
N VAL A 98 -3.74 5.66 9.78
CA VAL A 98 -4.23 4.31 9.49
C VAL A 98 -4.62 4.19 8.02
N ALA A 99 -5.45 5.11 7.52
CA ALA A 99 -5.93 5.07 6.14
C ALA A 99 -4.77 5.14 5.13
N GLU A 100 -3.82 6.05 5.34
CA GLU A 100 -2.64 6.20 4.47
C GLU A 100 -1.73 4.97 4.50
N THR A 101 -1.40 4.48 5.70
CA THR A 101 -0.51 3.33 5.87
C THR A 101 -1.10 2.06 5.26
N GLU A 102 -2.40 1.81 5.52
CA GLU A 102 -3.08 0.64 4.99
C GLU A 102 -3.26 0.70 3.46
N LEU A 103 -3.58 1.88 2.91
CA LEU A 103 -3.69 2.06 1.46
C LEU A 103 -2.36 1.70 0.76
N HIS A 104 -1.23 2.19 1.27
CA HIS A 104 0.08 1.85 0.72
C HIS A 104 0.41 0.38 0.86
N ARG A 105 0.16 -0.21 2.02
CA ARG A 105 0.40 -1.63 2.26
C ARG A 105 -0.43 -2.49 1.30
N VAL A 106 -1.72 -2.24 1.19
CA VAL A 106 -2.65 -2.99 0.33
C VAL A 106 -2.25 -2.89 -1.13
N TYR A 107 -1.95 -1.68 -1.61
CA TYR A 107 -1.49 -1.47 -2.98
C TYR A 107 -0.20 -2.24 -3.28
N ASN A 108 0.85 -2.10 -2.45
CA ASN A 108 2.13 -2.77 -2.67
C ASN A 108 2.02 -4.30 -2.56
N THR A 109 1.17 -4.81 -1.64
CA THR A 109 0.89 -6.25 -1.56
C THR A 109 0.24 -6.74 -2.85
N ALA A 110 -0.77 -6.02 -3.37
CA ALA A 110 -1.43 -6.38 -4.62
C ALA A 110 -0.46 -6.42 -5.80
N VAL A 111 0.50 -5.48 -5.88
CA VAL A 111 1.53 -5.48 -6.92
C VAL A 111 2.42 -6.71 -6.81
N VAL A 112 2.98 -7.01 -5.62
CA VAL A 112 3.88 -8.17 -5.43
C VAL A 112 3.17 -9.48 -5.73
N ASP A 113 2.01 -9.70 -5.12
CA ASP A 113 1.29 -10.97 -5.21
C ASP A 113 0.79 -11.23 -6.64
N THR A 114 0.30 -10.17 -7.31
CA THR A 114 -0.13 -10.28 -8.71
C THR A 114 1.07 -10.56 -9.61
N ALA A 115 2.17 -9.81 -9.46
CA ALA A 115 3.37 -10.01 -10.25
C ALA A 115 3.97 -11.42 -10.07
N ALA A 116 3.98 -11.95 -8.85
CA ALA A 116 4.43 -13.31 -8.59
C ALA A 116 3.54 -14.36 -9.27
N ARG A 117 2.21 -14.19 -9.24
CA ARG A 117 1.25 -15.07 -9.94
C ARG A 117 1.40 -15.02 -11.46
N GLU A 118 1.68 -13.84 -12.00
CA GLU A 118 1.87 -13.64 -13.44
C GLU A 118 3.26 -14.03 -13.94
N GLY A 119 4.14 -14.50 -13.05
CA GLY A 119 5.48 -14.99 -13.43
C GLY A 119 6.49 -13.88 -13.72
N MET A 120 6.29 -12.67 -13.17
CA MET A 120 7.29 -11.60 -13.27
C MET A 120 8.59 -12.01 -12.57
N ALA A 121 9.73 -11.54 -13.10
CA ALA A 121 11.04 -11.94 -12.61
C ALA A 121 11.57 -11.06 -11.47
N TYR A 122 11.33 -9.75 -11.56
CA TYR A 122 11.98 -8.77 -10.70
C TYR A 122 10.98 -7.72 -10.19
N LYS A 123 11.34 -7.10 -9.06
CA LYS A 123 10.68 -5.93 -8.50
C LYS A 123 11.73 -4.89 -8.10
N THR A 124 11.39 -3.61 -8.31
CA THR A 124 12.29 -2.48 -8.03
C THR A 124 11.62 -1.54 -7.03
N TRP A 125 12.35 -1.16 -5.97
CA TRP A 125 11.89 -0.20 -4.98
C TRP A 125 12.02 1.24 -5.49
N HIS A 126 11.00 2.06 -5.23
CA HIS A 126 11.00 3.48 -5.54
C HIS A 126 10.55 4.31 -4.35
N THR A 127 11.22 5.42 -4.14
CA THR A 127 10.84 6.44 -3.17
C THR A 127 10.12 7.59 -3.88
N MET A 128 9.56 8.52 -3.10
CA MET A 128 8.95 9.74 -3.65
C MET A 128 9.98 10.79 -4.06
N LEU A 129 11.28 10.58 -3.76
CA LEU A 129 12.38 11.50 -4.08
C LEU A 129 12.17 12.91 -3.52
N ASP A 130 11.56 13.02 -2.34
CA ASP A 130 11.33 14.27 -1.63
C ASP A 130 11.95 14.22 -0.22
N ASP A 131 11.92 15.36 0.49
CA ASP A 131 12.50 15.57 1.81
C ASP A 131 11.77 14.82 2.96
N LYS A 132 10.64 14.17 2.65
CA LYS A 132 9.87 13.37 3.61
C LYS A 132 10.21 11.88 3.54
N VAL A 133 11.07 11.47 2.60
CA VAL A 133 11.56 10.09 2.54
C VAL A 133 12.58 9.87 3.66
N ARG A 134 12.41 8.77 4.41
CA ARG A 134 13.37 8.39 5.46
C ARG A 134 14.73 8.08 4.86
N GLU A 135 15.81 8.40 5.56
CA GLU A 135 17.17 8.16 5.10
C GLU A 135 17.38 6.70 4.72
N GLU A 136 16.94 5.77 5.56
CA GLU A 136 17.08 4.32 5.34
C GLU A 136 16.33 3.85 4.07
N HIS A 137 15.21 4.49 3.74
CA HIS A 137 14.46 4.18 2.53
C HIS A 137 15.12 4.75 1.28
N THR A 138 15.90 5.83 1.39
CA THR A 138 16.61 6.39 0.23
C THR A 138 17.67 5.44 -0.31
N TRP A 139 18.22 4.56 0.54
CA TRP A 139 19.20 3.55 0.12
C TRP A 139 18.58 2.45 -0.75
N LEU A 140 17.26 2.29 -0.71
CA LEU A 140 16.55 1.34 -1.53
C LEU A 140 16.09 1.91 -2.88
N GLU A 141 16.23 3.22 -3.12
CA GLU A 141 15.84 3.81 -4.41
C GLU A 141 16.52 3.13 -5.58
N GLY A 142 15.75 2.55 -6.51
CA GLY A 142 16.24 1.84 -7.69
C GLY A 142 16.84 0.46 -7.40
N VAL A 143 16.78 -0.03 -6.16
CA VAL A 143 17.21 -1.40 -5.84
C VAL A 143 16.24 -2.38 -6.47
N GLU A 144 16.78 -3.26 -7.34
CA GLU A 144 16.04 -4.34 -7.98
C GLU A 144 16.40 -5.68 -7.33
N VAL A 145 15.39 -6.49 -7.03
CA VAL A 145 15.54 -7.83 -6.47
C VAL A 145 14.62 -8.81 -7.22
N PRO A 146 14.89 -10.13 -7.19
CA PRO A 146 13.94 -11.15 -7.65
C PRO A 146 12.57 -10.97 -6.99
N ILE A 147 11.49 -11.32 -7.69
CA ILE A 147 10.12 -11.12 -7.21
C ILE A 147 9.85 -11.80 -5.87
N ASP A 148 10.49 -12.92 -5.60
CA ASP A 148 10.37 -13.75 -4.40
C ASP A 148 11.38 -13.38 -3.30
N ALA A 149 12.31 -12.42 -3.53
CA ALA A 149 13.28 -11.96 -2.55
C ALA A 149 12.76 -10.75 -1.75
N ASP A 150 13.27 -10.55 -0.54
CA ASP A 150 12.97 -9.38 0.28
C ASP A 150 13.93 -8.22 0.02
N PHE A 151 13.46 -7.00 0.31
CA PHE A 151 14.30 -5.83 0.54
C PHE A 151 14.73 -5.79 2.01
N TYR A 152 15.92 -5.22 2.29
CA TYR A 152 16.49 -5.19 3.62
C TYR A 152 16.82 -3.77 4.07
N ILE A 153 16.48 -3.46 5.34
CA ILE A 153 16.90 -2.25 6.05
C ILE A 153 17.44 -2.69 7.42
N GLY A 154 18.76 -2.69 7.59
CA GLY A 154 19.40 -3.29 8.76
C GLY A 154 19.05 -4.78 8.87
N ASP A 155 18.51 -5.18 10.03
CA ASP A 155 18.05 -6.56 10.28
C ASP A 155 16.60 -6.81 9.87
N ALA A 156 15.86 -5.78 9.45
CA ALA A 156 14.48 -5.91 9.00
C ALA A 156 14.42 -6.26 7.52
N SER A 157 13.47 -7.11 7.13
CA SER A 157 13.21 -7.44 5.74
C SER A 157 11.73 -7.37 5.40
N ALA A 158 11.42 -7.06 4.14
CA ALA A 158 10.06 -7.00 3.65
C ALA A 158 9.98 -7.28 2.15
N PRO A 159 8.93 -7.95 1.68
CA PRO A 159 8.71 -8.16 0.24
C PRO A 159 8.39 -6.86 -0.51
N ALA A 160 7.90 -5.82 0.19
CA ALA A 160 7.54 -4.53 -0.39
C ALA A 160 7.44 -3.42 0.67
N PRO A 161 7.34 -2.13 0.26
CA PRO A 161 7.12 -1.01 1.17
C PRO A 161 5.85 -1.17 2.02
N GLY A 162 5.95 -0.81 3.31
CA GLY A 162 4.85 -0.92 4.27
C GLY A 162 4.63 -2.34 4.83
N MET A 163 5.61 -3.23 4.66
CA MET A 163 5.48 -4.65 5.03
C MET A 163 6.63 -5.16 5.92
N PHE A 164 7.45 -4.29 6.50
CA PHE A 164 8.54 -4.68 7.42
C PHE A 164 8.01 -5.22 8.76
N GLY A 165 6.77 -4.86 9.13
CA GLY A 165 6.23 -5.16 10.45
C GLY A 165 6.90 -4.33 11.57
N VAL A 166 7.61 -3.27 11.19
CA VAL A 166 8.31 -2.33 12.07
C VAL A 166 7.67 -0.96 11.92
N PRO A 167 6.97 -0.44 12.95
CA PRO A 167 6.21 0.81 12.86
C PRO A 167 7.04 1.99 12.33
N GLU A 168 8.31 2.07 12.72
CA GLU A 168 9.23 3.12 12.32
C GLU A 168 9.54 3.09 10.82
N LEU A 169 9.44 1.94 10.17
CA LEU A 169 9.67 1.77 8.74
C LEU A 169 8.38 1.83 7.92
N ASP A 170 7.26 1.36 8.48
CA ASP A 170 6.02 1.17 7.73
C ASP A 170 5.07 2.36 7.81
N ILE A 171 4.90 2.98 9.01
CA ILE A 171 3.96 4.07 9.20
C ILE A 171 4.37 5.29 8.37
N ASN A 172 3.41 5.87 7.61
CA ASN A 172 3.62 6.99 6.69
C ASN A 172 4.68 6.72 5.59
N CYS A 173 5.00 5.46 5.32
CA CYS A 173 5.82 5.11 4.17
C CYS A 173 5.03 5.40 2.89
N ARG A 174 5.65 6.11 1.92
CA ARG A 174 5.07 6.45 0.62
C ARG A 174 5.84 5.82 -0.55
N CYS A 175 6.74 4.89 -0.24
CA CYS A 175 7.48 4.14 -1.23
C CYS A 175 6.56 3.17 -1.97
N TYR A 176 6.91 2.83 -3.19
CA TYR A 176 6.17 1.89 -4.03
C TYR A 176 7.15 1.01 -4.80
N ILE A 177 6.63 -0.04 -5.42
CA ILE A 177 7.43 -0.90 -6.29
C ILE A 177 6.92 -0.85 -7.73
N THR A 178 7.83 -1.12 -8.66
CA THR A 178 7.52 -1.51 -10.04
C THR A 178 8.01 -2.93 -10.27
N VAL A 179 7.46 -3.60 -11.26
CA VAL A 179 7.79 -4.99 -11.59
C VAL A 179 8.24 -5.11 -13.04
N SER A 180 9.07 -6.10 -13.35
CA SER A 180 9.66 -6.25 -14.68
C SER A 180 10.07 -7.69 -14.98
N GLY A 181 10.22 -7.99 -16.29
CA GLY A 181 10.75 -9.25 -16.79
C GLY A 181 9.80 -10.43 -16.65
N GLU A 182 10.05 -11.49 -17.40
CA GLU A 182 9.41 -12.80 -17.25
C GLU A 182 10.39 -13.74 -16.53
N LYS A 183 9.86 -14.61 -15.69
CA LYS A 183 10.66 -15.69 -15.08
C LYS A 183 10.99 -16.72 -16.16
N GLU A 184 12.29 -16.96 -16.43
CA GLU A 184 12.77 -18.03 -17.33
C GLU A 184 12.43 -19.42 -16.79
#